data_3dc3c8333edd8e87f94f35c18e524d9e
#
_entry.id   3dc3c8333edd8e87f94f35c18e524d9e
#
_cell.length_a   1.000
_cell.length_b   1.000
_cell.length_c   1.000
_cell.angle_alpha   90.00
_cell.angle_beta   90.00
_cell.angle_gamma   90.00
#
_symmetry.space_group_name_H-M   'P 1'
#
loop_
_entity.id
_entity.type
_entity.pdbx_description
1 polymer ?
#
loop_
_entity_poly.entity_id
_entity_poly.type
_entity_poly.pdbx_seq_one_letter_code
_entity_poly.pdbx_strand_id
1 'polypeptide(L)'
;MMLAIDGAHEPTRPEPSPWKGKRGQGEYKEAKGFRLYLLDADKIVHLISWHQIQNEEEFSQGLLQIRDAGLIDQDKVRLCIIGDGAAWIWKKPLEIFPNAKQVLDYYHCSEYIHAVANAQYGKSTMQAKEWIEATFTRLFHNNVDDVIRGLKIMQPASREAQEKIAEVIRYLSKRKDQVNYGSAKRAGYQLGSGAIESANKFIGHVRLKRSGAWWYITNANNILKLRCAKYNGTYDSIIVSFRQACMN
;
A
#
# COMPACT_ATOMS: atom_id res chain seq x y z
N MET A 1 15.53 5.87 -2.80
CA MET A 1 14.61 5.04 -3.61
C MET A 1 13.42 4.67 -2.76
N MET A 2 12.23 4.64 -3.33
CA MET A 2 10.99 4.30 -2.66
C MET A 2 10.37 3.06 -3.30
N LEU A 3 9.93 2.10 -2.50
CA LEU A 3 9.12 0.95 -2.88
C LEU A 3 7.77 1.09 -2.17
N ALA A 4 6.79 1.61 -2.88
CA ALA A 4 5.42 1.70 -2.36
C ALA A 4 4.67 0.40 -2.67
N ILE A 5 4.03 -0.18 -1.66
CA ILE A 5 3.32 -1.46 -1.75
C ILE A 5 1.89 -1.26 -1.26
N ASP A 6 0.93 -1.81 -2.01
CA ASP A 6 -0.49 -1.71 -1.67
C ASP A 6 -1.29 -2.84 -2.32
N GLY A 7 -2.49 -3.09 -1.79
CA GLY A 7 -3.46 -4.04 -2.31
C GLY A 7 -4.74 -3.34 -2.78
N ALA A 8 -5.18 -3.65 -3.99
CA ALA A 8 -6.43 -3.15 -4.53
C ALA A 8 -7.41 -4.29 -4.78
N HIS A 9 -8.64 -4.18 -4.24
CA HIS A 9 -9.66 -5.20 -4.46
C HIS A 9 -10.31 -5.02 -5.83
N GLU A 10 -10.26 -6.06 -6.66
CA GLU A 10 -10.81 -6.08 -8.01
C GLU A 10 -11.99 -7.06 -8.13
N PRO A 11 -13.05 -6.73 -8.90
CA PRO A 11 -14.23 -7.59 -9.04
C PRO A 11 -13.91 -8.82 -9.86
N THR A 12 -14.06 -9.99 -9.26
CA THR A 12 -13.79 -11.27 -9.90
C THR A 12 -15.00 -12.20 -9.82
N ARG A 13 -15.03 -13.19 -10.69
CA ARG A 13 -15.99 -14.30 -10.69
C ARG A 13 -15.24 -15.61 -10.90
N PRO A 14 -15.78 -16.72 -10.39
CA PRO A 14 -15.20 -18.05 -10.64
C PRO A 14 -15.13 -18.35 -12.15
N GLU A 15 -14.12 -19.12 -12.55
CA GLU A 15 -14.04 -19.68 -13.89
C GLU A 15 -15.33 -20.44 -14.22
N PRO A 16 -15.72 -20.53 -15.52
CA PRO A 16 -16.94 -21.22 -15.90
C PRO A 16 -16.90 -22.67 -15.41
N SER A 17 -17.91 -23.05 -14.64
CA SER A 17 -18.08 -24.47 -14.31
C SER A 17 -18.44 -25.23 -15.58
N PRO A 18 -17.86 -26.43 -15.83
CA PRO A 18 -18.30 -27.30 -16.90
C PRO A 18 -19.77 -27.74 -16.75
N TRP A 19 -20.35 -27.61 -15.58
CA TRP A 19 -21.76 -27.89 -15.30
C TRP A 19 -22.62 -26.66 -15.61
N LYS A 20 -23.38 -26.75 -16.70
CA LYS A 20 -24.34 -25.70 -17.12
C LYS A 20 -25.37 -25.45 -16.01
N GLY A 21 -25.44 -24.22 -15.46
CA GLY A 21 -26.61 -23.82 -14.69
C GLY A 21 -26.44 -22.81 -13.55
N LYS A 22 -25.31 -22.72 -12.88
CA LYS A 22 -25.14 -21.71 -11.82
C LYS A 22 -23.95 -20.79 -12.12
N ARG A 23 -24.25 -19.52 -12.45
CA ARG A 23 -23.23 -18.47 -12.41
C ARG A 23 -22.77 -18.36 -10.96
N GLY A 24 -21.48 -18.64 -10.70
CA GLY A 24 -20.91 -18.43 -9.37
C GLY A 24 -21.05 -16.97 -8.96
N GLN A 25 -21.26 -16.74 -7.68
CA GLN A 25 -21.34 -15.40 -7.11
C GLN A 25 -20.00 -14.67 -7.31
N GLY A 26 -20.05 -13.42 -7.76
CA GLY A 26 -18.86 -12.57 -7.85
C GLY A 26 -18.29 -12.27 -6.46
N GLU A 27 -16.98 -12.15 -6.40
CA GLU A 27 -16.24 -11.78 -5.20
C GLU A 27 -15.18 -10.73 -5.53
N TYR A 28 -14.75 -9.96 -4.54
CA TYR A 28 -13.61 -9.05 -4.69
C TYR A 28 -12.33 -9.77 -4.26
N LYS A 29 -11.33 -9.80 -5.13
CA LYS A 29 -10.00 -10.34 -4.83
C LYS A 29 -8.94 -9.25 -4.84
N GLU A 30 -7.99 -9.36 -3.92
CA GLU A 30 -6.92 -8.39 -3.78
C GLU A 30 -5.89 -8.56 -4.90
N ALA A 31 -5.70 -7.50 -5.69
CA ALA A 31 -4.56 -7.36 -6.57
C ALA A 31 -3.42 -6.71 -5.78
N LYS A 32 -2.40 -7.48 -5.45
CA LYS A 32 -1.20 -7.00 -4.77
C LYS A 32 -0.30 -6.32 -5.78
N GLY A 33 0.20 -5.13 -5.42
CA GLY A 33 1.02 -4.34 -6.31
C GLY A 33 2.14 -3.60 -5.62
N PHE A 34 3.14 -3.22 -6.41
CA PHE A 34 4.17 -2.29 -5.98
C PHE A 34 4.45 -1.25 -7.06
N ARG A 35 4.99 -0.12 -6.61
CA ARG A 35 5.60 0.91 -7.44
C ARG A 35 6.97 1.23 -6.90
N LEU A 36 8.00 1.06 -7.75
CA LEU A 36 9.38 1.47 -7.49
C LEU A 36 9.65 2.80 -8.17
N TYR A 37 10.23 3.76 -7.45
CA TYR A 37 10.55 5.08 -7.97
C TYR A 37 11.69 5.76 -7.19
N LEU A 38 12.31 6.75 -7.84
CA LEU A 38 13.26 7.65 -7.19
C LEU A 38 12.56 8.95 -6.81
N LEU A 39 13.10 9.59 -5.78
CA LEU A 39 12.79 10.97 -5.45
C LEU A 39 13.99 11.82 -5.92
N ASP A 40 13.72 12.73 -6.85
CA ASP A 40 14.67 13.71 -7.35
C ASP A 40 14.12 15.10 -7.03
N ALA A 41 14.62 15.70 -5.95
CA ALA A 41 14.01 16.87 -5.32
C ALA A 41 12.51 16.65 -5.07
N ASP A 42 11.64 17.41 -5.74
CA ASP A 42 10.19 17.30 -5.61
C ASP A 42 9.54 16.41 -6.68
N LYS A 43 10.36 15.75 -7.53
CA LYS A 43 9.86 14.94 -8.63
C LYS A 43 9.93 13.45 -8.31
N ILE A 44 8.89 12.72 -8.72
CA ILE A 44 8.87 11.26 -8.72
C ILE A 44 9.37 10.78 -10.09
N VAL A 45 10.51 10.09 -10.10
CA VAL A 45 11.01 9.39 -11.28
C VAL A 45 10.56 7.93 -11.21
N HIS A 46 9.55 7.60 -11.99
CA HIS A 46 9.00 6.24 -12.05
C HIS A 46 10.02 5.26 -12.66
N LEU A 47 10.21 4.11 -12.02
CA LEU A 47 11.06 3.04 -12.53
C LEU A 47 10.22 1.87 -13.03
N ILE A 48 9.42 1.24 -12.16
CA ILE A 48 8.57 0.11 -12.53
C ILE A 48 7.37 0.01 -11.58
N SER A 49 6.25 -0.48 -12.12
CA SER A 49 5.09 -0.94 -11.32
C SER A 49 4.64 -2.31 -11.78
N TRP A 50 4.20 -3.11 -10.83
CA TRP A 50 3.64 -4.44 -11.07
C TRP A 50 2.45 -4.70 -10.17
N HIS A 51 1.35 -5.19 -10.76
CA HIS A 51 0.11 -5.46 -10.05
C HIS A 51 -0.51 -6.74 -10.59
N GLN A 52 -0.87 -7.66 -9.70
CA GLN A 52 -1.58 -8.90 -10.05
C GLN A 52 -2.50 -9.34 -8.92
N ILE A 53 -3.60 -10.02 -9.26
CA ILE A 53 -4.39 -10.81 -8.32
C ILE A 53 -3.58 -12.06 -8.03
N GLN A 54 -2.97 -12.10 -6.85
CA GLN A 54 -1.98 -13.12 -6.47
C GLN A 54 -1.90 -13.25 -4.95
N ASN A 55 -1.38 -14.38 -4.49
CA ASN A 55 -1.09 -14.59 -3.07
C ASN A 55 0.22 -13.87 -2.64
N GLU A 56 0.56 -13.98 -1.35
CA GLU A 56 1.75 -13.31 -0.78
C GLU A 56 3.05 -13.92 -1.28
N GLU A 57 3.07 -15.22 -1.54
CA GLU A 57 4.28 -15.91 -2.03
C GLU A 57 4.58 -15.52 -3.48
N GLU A 58 3.56 -15.51 -4.34
CA GLU A 58 3.69 -15.06 -5.74
C GLU A 58 4.12 -13.59 -5.82
N PHE A 59 3.59 -12.74 -4.93
CA PHE A 59 4.03 -11.34 -4.82
C PHE A 59 5.50 -11.24 -4.43
N SER A 60 5.94 -12.06 -3.49
CA SER A 60 7.34 -12.12 -3.03
C SER A 60 8.28 -12.55 -4.15
N GLN A 61 7.89 -13.50 -4.99
CA GLN A 61 8.67 -13.88 -6.18
C GLN A 61 8.87 -12.69 -7.14
N GLY A 62 7.84 -11.85 -7.33
CA GLY A 62 7.97 -10.62 -8.11
C GLY A 62 8.99 -9.63 -7.51
N LEU A 63 9.04 -9.50 -6.20
CA LEU A 63 10.04 -8.66 -5.51
C LEU A 63 11.47 -9.26 -5.62
N LEU A 64 11.61 -10.57 -5.53
CA LEU A 64 12.88 -11.25 -5.75
C LEU A 64 13.40 -11.01 -7.17
N GLN A 65 12.53 -11.08 -8.17
CA GLN A 65 12.89 -10.82 -9.56
C GLN A 65 13.45 -9.39 -9.78
N ILE A 66 12.85 -8.37 -9.18
CA ILE A 66 13.37 -6.99 -9.32
C ILE A 66 14.69 -6.79 -8.57
N ARG A 67 14.90 -7.48 -7.44
CA ARG A 67 16.19 -7.51 -6.74
C ARG A 67 17.26 -8.19 -7.58
N ASP A 68 16.98 -9.39 -8.07
CA ASP A 68 17.94 -10.21 -8.82
C ASP A 68 18.26 -9.62 -10.20
N ALA A 69 17.33 -8.84 -10.77
CA ALA A 69 17.58 -8.02 -11.96
C ALA A 69 18.44 -6.76 -11.69
N GLY A 70 18.85 -6.54 -10.43
CA GLY A 70 19.70 -5.40 -10.06
C GLY A 70 18.96 -4.05 -10.03
N LEU A 71 17.62 -4.04 -10.09
CA LEU A 71 16.82 -2.80 -10.00
C LEU A 71 16.88 -2.17 -8.60
N ILE A 72 17.13 -2.97 -7.57
CA ILE A 72 17.33 -2.54 -6.20
C ILE A 72 18.64 -3.14 -5.68
N ASP A 73 19.68 -2.36 -5.69
CA ASP A 73 20.98 -2.68 -5.09
C ASP A 73 21.11 -1.94 -3.76
N GLN A 74 20.83 -2.65 -2.65
CA GLN A 74 20.83 -2.05 -1.31
C GLN A 74 22.21 -1.58 -0.84
N ASP A 75 23.30 -2.02 -1.47
CA ASP A 75 24.64 -1.54 -1.18
C ASP A 75 24.90 -0.15 -1.80
N LYS A 76 24.15 0.20 -2.85
CA LYS A 76 24.28 1.47 -3.57
C LYS A 76 23.16 2.48 -3.30
N VAL A 77 21.99 1.99 -2.89
CA VAL A 77 20.81 2.86 -2.71
C VAL A 77 20.16 2.68 -1.35
N ARG A 78 19.76 3.78 -0.75
CA ARG A 78 18.91 3.76 0.46
C ARG A 78 17.47 3.48 0.03
N LEU A 79 16.97 2.29 0.36
CA LEU A 79 15.60 1.88 0.08
C LEU A 79 14.66 2.23 1.23
N CYS A 80 13.49 2.76 0.90
CA CYS A 80 12.37 2.92 1.84
C CYS A 80 11.14 2.17 1.30
N ILE A 81 10.57 1.30 2.13
CA ILE A 81 9.30 0.63 1.87
C ILE A 81 8.20 1.44 2.55
N ILE A 82 7.17 1.81 1.77
CA ILE A 82 5.98 2.52 2.27
C ILE A 82 4.72 1.73 1.92
N GLY A 83 3.79 1.64 2.86
CA GLY A 83 2.50 1.00 2.66
C GLY A 83 1.56 1.22 3.82
N ASP A 84 0.37 0.65 3.74
CA ASP A 84 -0.65 0.69 4.78
C ASP A 84 -0.36 -0.30 5.93
N GLY A 85 -1.37 -0.55 6.75
CA GLY A 85 -1.26 -1.44 7.91
C GLY A 85 -1.37 -2.95 7.60
N ALA A 86 -1.49 -3.39 6.36
CA ALA A 86 -1.64 -4.80 6.02
C ALA A 86 -0.37 -5.61 6.34
N ALA A 87 -0.53 -6.73 7.02
CA ALA A 87 0.60 -7.50 7.57
C ALA A 87 1.55 -8.03 6.47
N TRP A 88 1.01 -8.42 5.32
CA TRP A 88 1.78 -8.98 4.22
C TRP A 88 2.77 -7.99 3.59
N ILE A 89 2.48 -6.68 3.68
CA ILE A 89 3.36 -5.61 3.17
C ILE A 89 4.69 -5.57 3.94
N TRP A 90 4.68 -5.97 5.21
CA TRP A 90 5.84 -5.81 6.09
C TRP A 90 6.67 -7.08 6.25
N LYS A 91 6.04 -8.25 6.20
CA LYS A 91 6.74 -9.51 6.46
C LYS A 91 7.70 -9.87 5.32
N LYS A 92 7.17 -10.22 4.17
CA LYS A 92 7.96 -10.72 3.04
C LYS A 92 8.90 -9.68 2.40
N PRO A 93 8.48 -8.43 2.16
CA PRO A 93 9.38 -7.42 1.62
C PRO A 93 10.61 -7.17 2.50
N LEU A 94 10.50 -7.28 3.83
CA LEU A 94 11.63 -7.10 4.73
C LEU A 94 12.57 -8.31 4.78
N GLU A 95 12.07 -9.51 4.57
CA GLU A 95 12.92 -10.70 4.38
C GLU A 95 13.80 -10.53 3.13
N ILE A 96 13.26 -9.89 2.08
CA ILE A 96 13.96 -9.68 0.80
C ILE A 96 14.90 -8.46 0.86
N PHE A 97 14.47 -7.39 1.55
CA PHE A 97 15.17 -6.11 1.67
C PHE A 97 15.38 -5.74 3.16
N PRO A 98 16.26 -6.46 3.90
CA PRO A 98 16.40 -6.31 5.35
C PRO A 98 16.87 -4.93 5.80
N ASN A 99 17.62 -4.21 4.94
CA ASN A 99 18.14 -2.88 5.25
C ASN A 99 17.19 -1.74 4.87
N ALA A 100 15.98 -2.06 4.36
CA ALA A 100 15.03 -1.05 3.95
C ALA A 100 14.44 -0.29 5.15
N LYS A 101 14.39 1.04 5.06
CA LYS A 101 13.62 1.87 5.98
C LYS A 101 12.14 1.58 5.76
N GLN A 102 11.38 1.46 6.86
CA GLN A 102 9.94 1.26 6.81
C GLN A 102 9.22 2.55 7.16
N VAL A 103 8.17 2.87 6.41
CA VAL A 103 7.28 4.00 6.68
C VAL A 103 5.83 3.55 6.51
N LEU A 104 5.09 3.55 7.61
CA LEU A 104 3.64 3.38 7.56
C LEU A 104 3.01 4.61 6.91
N ASP A 105 2.08 4.40 5.98
CA ASP A 105 1.37 5.51 5.35
C ASP A 105 0.79 6.47 6.39
N TYR A 106 1.18 7.74 6.28
CA TYR A 106 0.77 8.80 7.19
C TYR A 106 -0.74 9.03 7.17
N TYR A 107 -1.37 8.97 6.00
CA TYR A 107 -2.81 9.22 5.87
C TYR A 107 -3.61 8.10 6.52
N HIS A 108 -3.22 6.83 6.33
CA HIS A 108 -3.82 5.71 7.05
C HIS A 108 -3.63 5.82 8.57
N CYS A 109 -2.45 6.17 9.03
CA CYS A 109 -2.23 6.45 10.46
C CYS A 109 -3.11 7.60 10.95
N SER A 110 -3.26 8.66 10.13
CA SER A 110 -4.08 9.83 10.43
C SER A 110 -5.56 9.46 10.63
N GLU A 111 -6.12 8.58 9.82
CA GLU A 111 -7.51 8.12 9.98
C GLU A 111 -7.76 7.53 11.37
N TYR A 112 -6.84 6.69 11.86
CA TYR A 112 -6.92 6.13 13.20
C TYR A 112 -6.86 7.18 14.31
N ILE A 113 -5.95 8.15 14.19
CA ILE A 113 -5.81 9.26 15.16
C ILE A 113 -7.07 10.13 15.17
N HIS A 114 -7.59 10.49 14.00
CA HIS A 114 -8.83 11.24 13.87
C HIS A 114 -10.04 10.49 14.42
N ALA A 115 -10.12 9.16 14.23
CA ALA A 115 -11.22 8.36 14.77
C ALA A 115 -11.26 8.41 16.31
N VAL A 116 -10.10 8.30 16.98
CA VAL A 116 -10.03 8.46 18.45
C VAL A 116 -10.46 9.86 18.87
N ALA A 117 -9.91 10.91 18.22
CA ALA A 117 -10.23 12.29 18.58
C ALA A 117 -11.73 12.60 18.45
N ASN A 118 -12.34 12.14 17.35
CA ASN A 118 -13.77 12.34 17.10
C ASN A 118 -14.64 11.61 18.11
N ALA A 119 -14.30 10.36 18.47
CA ALA A 119 -15.05 9.59 19.45
C ALA A 119 -14.88 10.11 20.89
N GLN A 120 -13.71 10.64 21.21
CA GLN A 120 -13.37 11.14 22.55
C GLN A 120 -13.87 12.55 22.82
N TYR A 121 -13.69 13.47 21.87
CA TYR A 121 -13.90 14.92 22.06
C TYR A 121 -15.03 15.48 21.22
N GLY A 122 -15.58 14.68 20.30
CA GLY A 122 -16.59 15.13 19.33
C GLY A 122 -15.96 15.66 18.03
N LYS A 123 -16.67 15.42 16.93
CA LYS A 123 -16.22 15.79 15.58
C LYS A 123 -16.05 17.31 15.45
N SER A 124 -14.90 17.73 14.92
CA SER A 124 -14.56 19.13 14.62
C SER A 124 -14.47 20.09 15.82
N THR A 125 -14.43 19.58 17.05
CA THR A 125 -14.23 20.41 18.25
C THR A 125 -12.80 20.94 18.33
N MET A 126 -12.60 22.02 19.09
CA MET A 126 -11.25 22.57 19.34
C MET A 126 -10.38 21.53 20.06
N GLN A 127 -10.93 20.87 21.08
CA GLN A 127 -10.24 19.82 21.83
C GLN A 127 -9.75 18.67 20.95
N ALA A 128 -10.59 18.21 19.99
CA ALA A 128 -10.18 17.19 19.04
C ALA A 128 -9.01 17.65 18.16
N LYS A 129 -9.05 18.89 17.67
CA LYS A 129 -7.98 19.47 16.84
C LYS A 129 -6.67 19.59 17.58
N GLU A 130 -6.69 20.14 18.79
CA GLU A 130 -5.51 20.30 19.66
C GLU A 130 -4.89 18.94 20.01
N TRP A 131 -5.72 17.94 20.34
CA TRP A 131 -5.23 16.61 20.65
C TRP A 131 -4.60 15.92 19.43
N ILE A 132 -5.19 16.07 18.24
CA ILE A 132 -4.66 15.55 16.97
C ILE A 132 -3.28 16.19 16.69
N GLU A 133 -3.19 17.51 16.77
CA GLU A 133 -1.94 18.25 16.52
C GLU A 133 -0.84 17.83 17.49
N ALA A 134 -1.15 17.77 18.79
CA ALA A 134 -0.20 17.32 19.81
C ALA A 134 0.24 15.87 19.60
N THR A 135 -0.66 15.00 19.13
CA THR A 135 -0.36 13.60 18.84
C THR A 135 0.58 13.47 17.62
N PHE A 136 0.29 14.18 16.53
CA PHE A 136 1.19 14.19 15.37
C PHE A 136 2.53 14.83 15.68
N THR A 137 2.57 15.89 16.47
CA THR A 137 3.82 16.49 16.94
C THR A 137 4.71 15.44 17.61
N ARG A 138 4.16 14.60 18.49
CA ARG A 138 4.91 13.49 19.12
C ARG A 138 5.39 12.47 18.10
N LEU A 139 4.55 12.05 17.13
CA LEU A 139 4.93 11.12 16.07
C LEU A 139 6.05 11.69 15.19
N PHE A 140 6.01 12.98 14.86
CA PHE A 140 7.08 13.67 14.11
C PHE A 140 8.36 13.87 14.93
N HIS A 141 8.30 13.80 16.25
CA HIS A 141 9.46 13.70 17.12
C HIS A 141 9.92 12.25 17.38
N ASN A 142 9.34 11.26 16.71
CA ASN A 142 9.59 9.82 16.88
C ASN A 142 9.21 9.29 18.28
N ASN A 143 8.27 9.93 18.96
CA ASN A 143 7.84 9.59 20.31
C ASN A 143 6.53 8.77 20.31
N VAL A 144 6.48 7.71 19.53
CA VAL A 144 5.29 6.83 19.44
C VAL A 144 4.94 6.20 20.78
N ASP A 145 5.93 5.90 21.62
CA ASP A 145 5.70 5.33 22.94
C ASP A 145 4.97 6.29 23.88
N ASP A 146 5.21 7.60 23.76
CA ASP A 146 4.47 8.61 24.51
C ASP A 146 3.02 8.73 24.04
N VAL A 147 2.77 8.59 22.73
CA VAL A 147 1.41 8.53 22.19
C VAL A 147 0.66 7.30 22.74
N ILE A 148 1.29 6.13 22.70
CA ILE A 148 0.70 4.89 23.23
C ILE A 148 0.45 5.01 24.73
N ARG A 149 1.38 5.58 25.50
CA ARG A 149 1.24 5.81 26.94
C ARG A 149 0.08 6.74 27.24
N GLY A 150 -0.02 7.87 26.53
CA GLY A 150 -1.13 8.81 26.64
C GLY A 150 -2.49 8.17 26.37
N LEU A 151 -2.59 7.33 25.33
CA LEU A 151 -3.80 6.59 25.01
C LEU A 151 -4.19 5.60 26.12
N LYS A 152 -3.22 4.91 26.74
CA LYS A 152 -3.48 3.93 27.83
C LYS A 152 -4.04 4.53 29.10
N ILE A 153 -3.68 5.79 29.42
CA ILE A 153 -4.15 6.49 30.62
C ILE A 153 -5.38 7.36 30.36
N MET A 154 -5.78 7.50 29.07
CA MET A 154 -6.95 8.28 28.68
C MET A 154 -8.24 7.64 29.23
N GLN A 155 -9.07 8.44 29.89
CA GLN A 155 -10.40 8.01 30.34
C GLN A 155 -11.38 8.14 29.16
N PRO A 156 -11.95 7.02 28.64
CA PRO A 156 -12.84 7.07 27.49
C PRO A 156 -14.13 7.83 27.81
N ALA A 157 -14.54 8.75 26.95
CA ALA A 157 -15.80 9.48 27.06
C ALA A 157 -17.04 8.62 26.74
N SER A 158 -16.85 7.52 26.01
CA SER A 158 -17.91 6.62 25.59
C SER A 158 -17.35 5.21 25.31
N ARG A 159 -18.25 4.25 25.11
CA ARG A 159 -17.87 2.89 24.65
C ARG A 159 -17.18 2.94 23.28
N GLU A 160 -17.67 3.76 22.36
CA GLU A 160 -17.04 3.96 21.05
C GLU A 160 -15.60 4.49 21.19
N ALA A 161 -15.40 5.50 22.04
CA ALA A 161 -14.07 6.03 22.34
C ALA A 161 -13.15 4.94 22.90
N GLN A 162 -13.64 4.10 23.81
CA GLN A 162 -12.88 2.99 24.37
C GLN A 162 -12.43 1.99 23.29
N GLU A 163 -13.34 1.62 22.39
CA GLU A 163 -13.05 0.71 21.28
C GLU A 163 -11.99 1.30 20.33
N LYS A 164 -12.13 2.59 19.97
CA LYS A 164 -11.17 3.29 19.08
C LYS A 164 -9.80 3.46 19.75
N ILE A 165 -9.74 3.81 21.01
CA ILE A 165 -8.48 3.90 21.78
C ILE A 165 -7.77 2.54 21.80
N ALA A 166 -8.49 1.45 22.10
CA ALA A 166 -7.92 0.10 22.12
C ALA A 166 -7.41 -0.33 20.74
N GLU A 167 -8.14 0.02 19.67
CA GLU A 167 -7.75 -0.24 18.30
C GLU A 167 -6.44 0.45 17.94
N VAL A 168 -6.30 1.75 18.24
CA VAL A 168 -5.11 2.55 17.93
C VAL A 168 -3.90 2.12 18.77
N ILE A 169 -4.08 1.80 20.04
CA ILE A 169 -2.99 1.24 20.88
C ILE A 169 -2.43 -0.03 20.23
N ARG A 170 -3.29 -0.96 19.83
CA ARG A 170 -2.90 -2.22 19.17
C ARG A 170 -2.22 -1.96 17.83
N TYR A 171 -2.76 -1.03 17.04
CA TYR A 171 -2.24 -0.64 15.74
C TYR A 171 -0.83 -0.05 15.83
N LEU A 172 -0.62 0.97 16.66
CA LEU A 172 0.67 1.62 16.84
C LEU A 172 1.70 0.71 17.53
N SER A 173 1.28 -0.10 18.51
CA SER A 173 2.19 -1.01 19.22
C SER A 173 2.85 -2.05 18.30
N LYS A 174 2.16 -2.46 17.25
CA LYS A 174 2.70 -3.40 16.25
C LYS A 174 3.59 -2.73 15.19
N ARG A 175 3.59 -1.39 15.12
CA ARG A 175 4.18 -0.63 14.01
C ARG A 175 5.11 0.50 14.48
N LYS A 176 5.68 0.38 15.67
CA LYS A 176 6.50 1.44 16.27
C LYS A 176 7.64 1.89 15.35
N ASP A 177 8.33 0.94 14.71
CA ASP A 177 9.46 1.25 13.84
C ASP A 177 9.04 1.91 12.52
N GLN A 178 7.76 1.81 12.17
CA GLN A 178 7.20 2.31 10.90
C GLN A 178 6.62 3.72 11.02
N VAL A 179 6.32 4.20 12.23
CA VAL A 179 5.73 5.54 12.48
C VAL A 179 6.74 6.60 12.90
N ASN A 180 8.02 6.37 12.61
CA ASN A 180 9.11 7.32 12.89
C ASN A 180 9.16 8.42 11.82
N TYR A 181 8.06 9.21 11.70
CA TYR A 181 7.85 10.17 10.61
C TYR A 181 8.90 11.28 10.58
N GLY A 182 9.37 11.75 11.73
CA GLY A 182 10.39 12.79 11.79
C GLY A 182 11.73 12.34 11.18
N SER A 183 12.19 11.13 11.50
CA SER A 183 13.42 10.60 10.91
C SER A 183 13.25 10.27 9.44
N ALA A 184 12.10 9.76 9.02
CA ALA A 184 11.81 9.48 7.62
C ALA A 184 11.80 10.77 6.78
N LYS A 185 11.14 11.83 7.27
CA LYS A 185 11.09 13.14 6.61
C LYS A 185 12.49 13.78 6.49
N ARG A 186 13.29 13.76 7.57
CA ARG A 186 14.67 14.28 7.53
C ARG A 186 15.57 13.49 6.59
N ALA A 187 15.31 12.21 6.39
CA ALA A 187 16.02 11.37 5.41
C ALA A 187 15.55 11.57 3.96
N GLY A 188 14.57 12.44 3.72
CA GLY A 188 14.03 12.76 2.39
C GLY A 188 13.04 11.73 1.85
N TYR A 189 12.46 10.86 2.71
CA TYR A 189 11.45 9.90 2.27
C TYR A 189 10.04 10.52 2.27
N GLN A 190 9.20 10.07 1.35
CA GLN A 190 7.77 10.37 1.38
C GLN A 190 7.09 9.64 2.54
N LEU A 191 6.06 10.28 3.09
CA LEU A 191 5.27 9.74 4.20
C LEU A 191 3.89 9.22 3.77
N GLY A 192 3.47 9.51 2.54
CA GLY A 192 2.19 9.08 1.98
C GLY A 192 2.36 8.13 0.80
N SER A 193 1.43 7.18 0.68
CA SER A 193 1.40 6.17 -0.37
C SER A 193 0.74 6.64 -1.68
N GLY A 194 0.45 7.92 -1.86
CA GLY A 194 -0.24 8.46 -3.03
C GLY A 194 0.36 8.04 -4.39
N ALA A 195 1.65 7.69 -4.41
CA ALA A 195 2.30 7.17 -5.61
C ALA A 195 1.73 5.81 -6.05
N ILE A 196 1.53 4.87 -5.11
CA ILE A 196 0.95 3.54 -5.41
C ILE A 196 -0.56 3.63 -5.62
N GLU A 197 -1.27 4.50 -4.89
CA GLU A 197 -2.69 4.74 -5.11
C GLU A 197 -2.99 5.22 -6.53
N SER A 198 -2.16 6.15 -7.03
CA SER A 198 -2.22 6.59 -8.43
C SER A 198 -1.98 5.44 -9.41
N ALA A 199 -1.02 4.56 -9.13
CA ALA A 199 -0.76 3.38 -9.94
C ALA A 199 -1.95 2.39 -9.90
N ASN A 200 -2.50 2.09 -8.72
CA ASN A 200 -3.69 1.25 -8.55
C ASN A 200 -4.88 1.79 -9.38
N LYS A 201 -5.12 3.10 -9.30
CA LYS A 201 -6.18 3.75 -10.08
C LYS A 201 -5.98 3.57 -11.58
N PHE A 202 -4.79 3.85 -12.09
CA PHE A 202 -4.49 3.73 -13.52
C PHE A 202 -4.45 2.27 -13.98
N ILE A 203 -3.74 1.39 -13.27
CA ILE A 203 -3.50 0.01 -13.69
C ILE A 203 -4.76 -0.84 -13.53
N GLY A 204 -5.40 -0.82 -12.35
CA GLY A 204 -6.56 -1.66 -12.00
C GLY A 204 -7.89 -0.94 -12.22
N HIS A 205 -8.21 0.04 -11.37
CA HIS A 205 -9.56 0.56 -11.20
C HIS A 205 -10.20 1.10 -12.48
N VAL A 206 -9.46 1.89 -13.27
CA VAL A 206 -9.97 2.50 -14.52
C VAL A 206 -10.47 1.45 -15.51
N ARG A 207 -9.90 0.25 -15.48
CA ARG A 207 -10.26 -0.81 -16.44
C ARG A 207 -11.10 -1.91 -15.81
N LEU A 208 -10.75 -2.37 -14.62
CA LEU A 208 -11.40 -3.53 -14.02
C LEU A 208 -12.67 -3.18 -13.26
N LYS A 209 -12.73 -2.01 -12.59
CA LYS A 209 -13.91 -1.56 -11.83
C LYS A 209 -14.91 -0.77 -12.69
N ARG A 210 -15.28 -1.32 -13.84
CA ARG A 210 -16.38 -0.78 -14.65
C ARG A 210 -17.71 -1.32 -14.18
N SER A 211 -18.77 -0.51 -14.28
CA SER A 211 -20.13 -0.95 -13.94
C SER A 211 -20.48 -2.26 -14.65
N GLY A 212 -20.91 -3.27 -13.88
CA GLY A 212 -21.28 -4.60 -14.38
C GLY A 212 -20.12 -5.50 -14.80
N ALA A 213 -18.88 -5.03 -14.71
CA ALA A 213 -17.72 -5.83 -15.08
C ALA A 213 -17.32 -6.80 -13.96
N TRP A 214 -17.31 -8.10 -14.27
CA TRP A 214 -16.81 -9.17 -13.43
C TRP A 214 -15.84 -10.01 -14.25
N TRP A 215 -14.64 -10.24 -13.73
CA TRP A 215 -13.53 -10.81 -14.47
C TRP A 215 -13.19 -12.22 -14.00
N TYR A 216 -12.88 -13.12 -14.92
CA TYR A 216 -12.09 -14.30 -14.56
C TYR A 216 -10.70 -13.86 -14.13
N ILE A 217 -10.12 -14.47 -13.11
CA ILE A 217 -8.82 -14.08 -12.54
C ILE A 217 -7.73 -14.05 -13.61
N THR A 218 -7.69 -15.08 -14.47
CA THR A 218 -6.75 -15.16 -15.59
C THR A 218 -6.87 -13.94 -16.52
N ASN A 219 -8.10 -13.57 -16.90
CA ASN A 219 -8.34 -12.43 -17.77
C ASN A 219 -8.02 -11.10 -17.08
N ALA A 220 -8.38 -10.95 -15.79
CA ALA A 220 -8.02 -9.78 -15.00
C ALA A 220 -6.50 -9.62 -14.95
N ASN A 221 -5.77 -10.68 -14.65
CA ASN A 221 -4.30 -10.66 -14.61
C ASN A 221 -3.67 -10.33 -15.97
N ASN A 222 -4.22 -10.82 -17.08
CA ASN A 222 -3.75 -10.44 -18.42
C ASN A 222 -3.97 -8.95 -18.70
N ILE A 223 -5.11 -8.39 -18.29
CA ILE A 223 -5.37 -6.94 -18.38
C ILE A 223 -4.40 -6.17 -17.49
N LEU A 224 -4.18 -6.59 -16.24
CA LEU A 224 -3.23 -5.95 -15.32
C LEU A 224 -1.81 -5.94 -15.90
N LYS A 225 -1.33 -7.05 -16.49
CA LYS A 225 -0.03 -7.12 -17.17
C LYS A 225 0.10 -6.08 -18.28
N LEU A 226 -0.89 -6.00 -19.18
CA LEU A 226 -0.90 -5.01 -20.25
C LEU A 226 -0.96 -3.57 -19.72
N ARG A 227 -1.72 -3.35 -18.64
CA ARG A 227 -1.81 -2.03 -17.99
C ARG A 227 -0.51 -1.64 -17.29
N CYS A 228 0.18 -2.60 -16.64
CA CYS A 228 1.51 -2.38 -16.09
C CYS A 228 2.50 -2.04 -17.21
N ALA A 229 2.49 -2.78 -18.32
CA ALA A 229 3.35 -2.48 -19.47
C ALA A 229 3.11 -1.05 -20.01
N LYS A 230 1.84 -0.63 -20.13
CA LYS A 230 1.50 0.74 -20.54
C LYS A 230 1.98 1.79 -19.54
N TYR A 231 1.80 1.53 -18.24
CA TYR A 231 2.23 2.41 -17.17
C TYR A 231 3.76 2.55 -17.08
N ASN A 232 4.47 1.45 -17.35
CA ASN A 232 5.93 1.38 -17.39
C ASN A 232 6.54 1.88 -18.70
N GLY A 233 5.73 2.25 -19.70
CA GLY A 233 6.22 2.69 -21.03
C GLY A 233 6.78 1.58 -21.91
N THR A 234 6.57 0.29 -21.57
CA THR A 234 7.12 -0.88 -22.30
C THR A 234 6.10 -1.55 -23.23
N TYR A 235 4.88 -1.04 -23.30
CA TYR A 235 3.77 -1.66 -24.04
C TYR A 235 4.10 -1.84 -25.53
N ASP A 236 4.61 -0.80 -26.18
CA ASP A 236 4.85 -0.83 -27.63
C ASP A 236 5.98 -1.81 -28.01
N SER A 237 7.04 -1.90 -27.20
CA SER A 237 8.11 -2.89 -27.40
C SER A 237 7.61 -4.32 -27.23
N ILE A 238 6.73 -4.58 -26.26
CA ILE A 238 6.10 -5.90 -26.09
C ILE A 238 5.25 -6.28 -27.31
N ILE A 239 4.46 -5.35 -27.84
CA ILE A 239 3.64 -5.60 -29.05
C ILE A 239 4.51 -5.86 -30.28
N VAL A 240 5.59 -5.13 -30.45
CA VAL A 240 6.56 -5.37 -31.54
C VAL A 240 7.16 -6.75 -31.44
N SER A 241 7.67 -7.15 -30.27
CA SER A 241 8.24 -8.48 -30.04
C SER A 241 7.23 -9.60 -30.28
N PHE A 242 5.97 -9.42 -29.82
CA PHE A 242 4.91 -10.38 -30.08
C PHE A 242 4.61 -10.56 -31.58
N ARG A 243 4.52 -9.43 -32.34
CA ARG A 243 4.29 -9.51 -33.79
C ARG A 243 5.42 -10.25 -34.49
N GLN A 244 6.68 -9.98 -34.13
CA GLN A 244 7.83 -10.70 -34.69
C GLN A 244 7.79 -12.19 -34.40
N ALA A 245 7.41 -12.60 -33.17
CA ALA A 245 7.28 -13.99 -32.80
C ALA A 245 6.15 -14.72 -33.53
N CYS A 246 5.09 -14.01 -33.96
CA CYS A 246 4.00 -14.59 -34.73
C CYS A 246 4.29 -14.69 -36.25
N MET A 247 5.36 -14.06 -36.73
CA MET A 247 5.74 -14.07 -38.16
C MET A 247 6.83 -15.10 -38.46
N ASN A 248 7.43 -15.69 -37.43
CA ASN A 248 8.37 -16.81 -37.53
C ASN A 248 7.69 -18.16 -37.20
#